data_f09ef62f4753fca79848c102b7c4d5f8
#
_entry.id   f09ef62f4753fca79848c102b7c4d5f8
#
_cell.length_a   1.000
_cell.length_b   1.000
_cell.length_c   1.000
_cell.angle_alpha   90.00
_cell.angle_beta   90.00
_cell.angle_gamma   90.00
#
_symmetry.space_group_name_H-M   'P 1'
#
loop_
_entity.id
_entity.type
_entity.pdbx_description
1 polymer ?
#
loop_
_entity_poly.entity_id
_entity_poly.type
_entity_poly.pdbx_seq_one_letter_code
_entity_poly.pdbx_strand_id
1 'polypeptide(L)'
;MRFNFHSLKPSPWRFSSGFTLIELMIAVAIVAILATIALPSYTQYIERAKRADARTQLLQVAQFMQRFYAANDSFKKDRAGNDVIDQIPATLKQSPADGSAIYTLSIPTATAVGYELRMTPVTGGSMGADSCGTFTLTSTGVRGVLVVGSVGDAALRNTCWK
;
A
#
# COMPACT_ATOMS: atom_id res chain seq x y z
N MET A 1 5.82 73.83 38.08
CA MET A 1 5.77 72.46 37.48
C MET A 1 4.94 72.52 36.22
N ARG A 2 5.56 72.35 35.01
CA ARG A 2 4.84 72.30 33.73
C ARG A 2 4.72 70.90 33.30
N PHE A 3 3.50 70.32 33.23
CA PHE A 3 3.24 68.98 32.68
C PHE A 3 3.19 69.07 31.17
N ASN A 4 4.10 68.34 30.52
CA ASN A 4 4.17 68.17 29.06
C ASN A 4 3.27 67.03 28.64
N PHE A 5 2.12 67.29 28.05
CA PHE A 5 1.25 66.30 27.46
C PHE A 5 1.85 65.84 26.11
N HIS A 6 2.41 64.62 26.08
CA HIS A 6 2.79 63.96 24.83
C HIS A 6 1.51 63.54 24.09
N SER A 7 1.29 64.13 22.94
CA SER A 7 0.21 63.78 22.01
C SER A 7 0.53 62.40 21.42
N LEU A 8 -0.27 61.38 21.78
CA LEU A 8 -0.26 60.08 21.13
C LEU A 8 -0.88 60.20 19.74
N LYS A 9 -0.07 60.06 18.67
CA LYS A 9 -0.55 59.97 17.30
C LYS A 9 -1.33 58.65 17.13
N PRO A 10 -2.59 58.66 16.65
CA PRO A 10 -3.32 57.45 16.35
C PRO A 10 -2.62 56.72 15.19
N SER A 11 -2.38 55.41 15.37
CA SER A 11 -1.86 54.52 14.31
C SER A 11 -2.90 54.46 13.19
N PRO A 12 -2.48 54.51 11.90
CA PRO A 12 -3.40 54.32 10.78
C PRO A 12 -3.95 52.91 10.80
N TRP A 13 -5.27 52.78 10.91
CA TRP A 13 -5.97 51.52 10.76
C TRP A 13 -5.72 51.01 9.35
N ARG A 14 -4.98 49.88 9.23
CA ARG A 14 -4.82 49.18 7.97
C ARG A 14 -6.16 48.54 7.65
N PHE A 15 -6.90 49.07 6.70
CA PHE A 15 -8.04 48.41 6.11
C PHE A 15 -7.52 47.16 5.38
N SER A 16 -7.75 45.95 5.92
CA SER A 16 -7.57 44.71 5.16
C SER A 16 -8.67 44.69 4.10
N SER A 17 -8.29 44.77 2.84
CA SER A 17 -9.20 44.56 1.71
C SER A 17 -9.76 43.14 1.82
N GLY A 18 -11.06 43.00 1.99
CA GLY A 18 -11.75 41.72 1.95
C GLY A 18 -11.73 41.14 0.51
N PHE A 19 -11.73 39.83 0.40
CA PHE A 19 -11.86 39.11 -0.88
C PHE A 19 -13.20 39.47 -1.55
N THR A 20 -13.14 39.72 -2.85
CA THR A 20 -14.36 39.91 -3.65
C THR A 20 -15.01 38.55 -3.96
N LEU A 21 -16.33 38.51 -4.15
CA LEU A 21 -17.06 37.32 -4.50
C LEU A 21 -16.58 36.71 -5.85
N ILE A 22 -16.28 37.60 -6.81
CA ILE A 22 -15.75 37.17 -8.13
C ILE A 22 -14.37 36.51 -8.01
N GLU A 23 -13.51 37.02 -7.15
CA GLU A 23 -12.17 36.47 -6.91
C GLU A 23 -12.26 35.06 -6.29
N LEU A 24 -13.20 34.87 -5.34
CA LEU A 24 -13.49 33.53 -4.79
C LEU A 24 -14.01 32.58 -5.86
N MET A 25 -14.93 33.03 -6.72
CA MET A 25 -15.47 32.20 -7.80
C MET A 25 -14.38 31.74 -8.79
N ILE A 26 -13.49 32.66 -9.18
CA ILE A 26 -12.36 32.33 -10.08
C ILE A 26 -11.41 31.34 -9.40
N ALA A 27 -11.07 31.56 -8.12
CA ALA A 27 -10.19 30.66 -7.37
C ALA A 27 -10.77 29.24 -7.28
N VAL A 28 -12.06 29.10 -6.95
CA VAL A 28 -12.74 27.81 -6.88
C VAL A 28 -12.80 27.13 -8.25
N ALA A 29 -13.05 27.88 -9.33
CA ALA A 29 -13.06 27.33 -10.69
C ALA A 29 -11.69 26.76 -11.09
N ILE A 30 -10.61 27.46 -10.78
CA ILE A 30 -9.24 26.99 -11.04
C ILE A 30 -8.93 25.73 -10.23
N VAL A 31 -9.25 25.72 -8.93
CA VAL A 31 -9.06 24.54 -8.07
C VAL A 31 -9.85 23.34 -8.57
N ALA A 32 -11.10 23.54 -9.01
CA ALA A 32 -11.92 22.47 -9.57
C ALA A 32 -11.27 21.84 -10.82
N ILE A 33 -10.74 22.65 -11.74
CA ILE A 33 -10.03 22.16 -12.93
C ILE A 33 -8.78 21.37 -12.55
N LEU A 34 -7.97 21.88 -11.62
CA LEU A 34 -6.76 21.18 -11.17
C LEU A 34 -7.10 19.86 -10.45
N ALA A 35 -8.16 19.83 -9.65
CA ALA A 35 -8.59 18.64 -8.93
C ALA A 35 -8.98 17.50 -9.88
N THR A 36 -9.58 17.78 -11.02
CA THR A 36 -9.98 16.74 -12.00
C THR A 36 -8.78 15.95 -12.54
N ILE A 37 -7.61 16.54 -12.59
CA ILE A 37 -6.36 15.92 -13.06
C ILE A 37 -5.59 15.31 -11.89
N ALA A 38 -5.55 16.00 -10.75
CA ALA A 38 -4.74 15.58 -9.61
C ALA A 38 -5.28 14.34 -8.89
N LEU A 39 -6.61 14.24 -8.72
CA LEU A 39 -7.22 13.14 -7.97
C LEU A 39 -6.98 11.76 -8.59
N PRO A 40 -7.22 11.50 -9.90
CA PRO A 40 -6.98 10.18 -10.48
C PRO A 40 -5.50 9.80 -10.49
N SER A 41 -4.60 10.75 -10.65
CA SER A 41 -3.16 10.49 -10.57
C SER A 41 -2.72 10.08 -9.17
N TYR A 42 -3.29 10.71 -8.15
CA TYR A 42 -3.01 10.38 -6.75
C TYR A 42 -3.51 8.99 -6.36
N THR A 43 -4.71 8.61 -6.77
CA THR A 43 -5.25 7.26 -6.48
C THR A 43 -4.40 6.16 -7.10
N GLN A 44 -3.98 6.32 -8.36
CA GLN A 44 -3.07 5.37 -9.01
C GLN A 44 -1.70 5.27 -8.32
N TYR A 45 -1.19 6.38 -7.78
CA TYR A 45 0.05 6.37 -7.01
C TYR A 45 -0.10 5.54 -5.72
N ILE A 46 -1.19 5.74 -4.97
CA ILE A 46 -1.50 4.98 -3.76
C ILE A 46 -1.67 3.48 -4.05
N GLU A 47 -2.37 3.12 -5.13
CA GLU A 47 -2.52 1.71 -5.53
C GLU A 47 -1.16 1.07 -5.83
N ARG A 48 -0.30 1.77 -6.57
CA ARG A 48 1.07 1.28 -6.83
C ARG A 48 1.89 1.08 -5.55
N ALA A 49 1.77 2.00 -4.59
CA ALA A 49 2.44 1.87 -3.29
C ALA A 49 1.93 0.63 -2.52
N LYS A 50 0.61 0.41 -2.47
CA LYS A 50 0.02 -0.77 -1.83
C LYS A 50 0.45 -2.08 -2.49
N ARG A 51 0.53 -2.12 -3.82
CA ARG A 51 1.06 -3.28 -4.56
C ARG A 51 2.54 -3.53 -4.23
N ALA A 52 3.34 -2.46 -4.16
CA ALA A 52 4.76 -2.58 -3.82
C ALA A 52 4.95 -3.13 -2.40
N ASP A 53 4.15 -2.69 -1.45
CA ASP A 53 4.16 -3.20 -0.08
C ASP A 53 3.80 -4.69 -0.04
N ALA A 54 2.71 -5.11 -0.69
CA ALA A 54 2.31 -6.52 -0.77
C ALA A 54 3.40 -7.42 -1.38
N ARG A 55 4.08 -6.96 -2.45
CA ARG A 55 5.21 -7.68 -3.05
C ARG A 55 6.40 -7.78 -2.11
N THR A 56 6.71 -6.71 -1.37
CA THR A 56 7.80 -6.70 -0.38
C THR A 56 7.51 -7.70 0.73
N GLN A 57 6.29 -7.72 1.26
CA GLN A 57 5.87 -8.70 2.25
C GLN A 57 5.99 -10.12 1.71
N LEU A 58 5.56 -10.38 0.47
CA LEU A 58 5.66 -11.70 -0.16
C LEU A 58 7.12 -12.17 -0.28
N LEU A 59 8.04 -11.26 -0.60
CA LEU A 59 9.48 -11.55 -0.65
C LEU A 59 10.06 -11.82 0.74
N GLN A 60 9.61 -11.12 1.77
CA GLN A 60 10.02 -11.39 3.17
C GLN A 60 9.54 -12.76 3.63
N VAL A 61 8.30 -13.16 3.28
CA VAL A 61 7.81 -14.50 3.53
C VAL A 61 8.68 -15.54 2.80
N ALA A 62 9.05 -15.31 1.54
CA ALA A 62 9.93 -16.21 0.81
C ALA A 62 11.30 -16.37 1.52
N GLN A 63 11.87 -15.30 2.05
CA GLN A 63 13.09 -15.37 2.86
C GLN A 63 12.88 -16.15 4.16
N PHE A 64 11.73 -16.01 4.81
CA PHE A 64 11.37 -16.83 5.97
C PHE A 64 11.31 -18.31 5.58
N MET A 65 10.65 -18.65 4.46
CA MET A 65 10.56 -20.03 3.97
C MET A 65 11.94 -20.66 3.71
N GLN A 66 12.90 -19.90 3.18
CA GLN A 66 14.28 -20.39 2.97
C GLN A 66 14.98 -20.68 4.31
N ARG A 67 14.84 -19.81 5.30
CA ARG A 67 15.39 -20.05 6.64
C ARG A 67 14.73 -21.26 7.32
N PHE A 68 13.41 -21.36 7.16
CA PHE A 68 12.65 -22.49 7.70
C PHE A 68 13.11 -23.83 7.09
N TYR A 69 13.32 -23.86 5.78
CA TYR A 69 13.85 -25.04 5.07
C TYR A 69 15.26 -25.41 5.56
N ALA A 70 16.14 -24.44 5.71
CA ALA A 70 17.51 -24.68 6.20
C ALA A 70 17.54 -25.34 7.59
N ALA A 71 16.54 -25.07 8.44
CA ALA A 71 16.42 -25.65 9.77
C ALA A 71 15.72 -27.01 9.81
N ASN A 72 14.79 -27.27 8.87
CA ASN A 72 13.85 -28.38 8.95
C ASN A 72 13.92 -29.37 7.79
N ASP A 73 14.70 -29.11 6.72
CA ASP A 73 14.77 -29.85 5.47
C ASP A 73 13.42 -30.02 4.77
N SER A 74 12.48 -29.11 5.04
CA SER A 74 11.12 -29.17 4.51
C SER A 74 10.53 -27.75 4.49
N PHE A 75 9.74 -27.43 3.44
CA PHE A 75 8.94 -26.21 3.40
C PHE A 75 7.54 -26.37 4.00
N LYS A 76 7.15 -27.60 4.37
CA LYS A 76 5.79 -27.89 4.85
C LYS A 76 5.69 -27.89 6.36
N LYS A 77 6.54 -28.66 7.02
CA LYS A 77 6.48 -28.88 8.47
C LYS A 77 7.85 -28.74 9.12
N ASP A 78 7.85 -28.29 10.36
CA ASP A 78 9.03 -28.34 11.21
C ASP A 78 9.31 -29.77 11.70
N ARG A 79 10.42 -29.98 12.39
CA ARG A 79 10.80 -31.30 12.96
C ARG A 79 9.85 -31.78 14.06
N ALA A 80 9.04 -30.90 14.64
CA ALA A 80 8.03 -31.20 15.63
C ALA A 80 6.66 -31.56 15.00
N GLY A 81 6.53 -31.41 13.66
CA GLY A 81 5.31 -31.70 12.91
C GLY A 81 4.35 -30.50 12.74
N ASN A 82 4.71 -29.32 13.18
CA ASN A 82 3.89 -28.12 13.02
C ASN A 82 3.96 -27.60 11.59
N ASP A 83 2.84 -27.11 11.06
CA ASP A 83 2.80 -26.56 9.71
C ASP A 83 3.52 -25.19 9.64
N VAL A 84 4.23 -24.93 8.53
CA VAL A 84 5.00 -23.72 8.33
C VAL A 84 4.15 -22.44 8.45
N ILE A 85 2.89 -22.48 8.03
CA ILE A 85 1.98 -21.33 8.10
C ILE A 85 1.79 -20.83 9.55
N ASP A 86 1.82 -21.72 10.53
CA ASP A 86 1.66 -21.39 11.93
C ASP A 86 2.93 -20.75 12.52
N GLN A 87 4.08 -21.04 11.93
CA GLN A 87 5.40 -20.52 12.33
C GLN A 87 5.71 -19.15 11.73
N ILE A 88 4.98 -18.74 10.69
CA ILE A 88 5.16 -17.41 10.07
C ILE A 88 4.68 -16.32 11.05
N PRO A 89 5.51 -15.29 11.34
CA PRO A 89 5.11 -14.16 12.15
C PRO A 89 3.82 -13.48 11.64
N ALA A 90 2.95 -13.05 12.53
CA ALA A 90 1.67 -12.41 12.16
C ALA A 90 1.88 -11.18 11.26
N THR A 91 2.94 -10.41 11.50
CA THR A 91 3.33 -9.23 10.68
C THR A 91 3.66 -9.56 9.24
N LEU A 92 4.01 -10.82 8.93
CA LEU A 92 4.27 -11.30 7.56
C LEU A 92 3.04 -11.95 6.92
N LYS A 93 1.97 -12.19 7.69
CA LYS A 93 0.74 -12.80 7.15
C LYS A 93 -0.18 -11.80 6.47
N GLN A 94 0.17 -10.52 6.47
CA GLN A 94 -0.63 -9.45 5.85
C GLN A 94 0.25 -8.34 5.28
N SER A 95 -0.34 -7.49 4.44
CA SER A 95 0.22 -6.21 4.01
C SER A 95 -0.85 -5.12 4.15
N PRO A 96 -0.54 -3.95 4.77
CA PRO A 96 0.72 -3.67 5.47
C PRO A 96 0.94 -4.57 6.70
N ALA A 97 2.18 -4.63 7.19
CA ALA A 97 2.55 -5.45 8.36
C ALA A 97 1.75 -5.08 9.61
N ASP A 98 1.43 -3.77 9.75
CA ASP A 98 0.69 -3.21 10.87
C ASP A 98 -0.64 -2.59 10.39
N GLY A 99 -1.64 -2.58 11.26
CA GLY A 99 -2.95 -2.00 10.98
C GLY A 99 -3.89 -2.95 10.24
N SER A 100 -4.85 -2.38 9.51
CA SER A 100 -5.84 -3.16 8.76
C SER A 100 -5.23 -3.80 7.52
N ALA A 101 -5.40 -5.11 7.38
CA ALA A 101 -4.91 -5.84 6.21
C ALA A 101 -5.56 -5.35 4.92
N ILE A 102 -4.74 -5.04 3.93
CA ILE A 102 -5.16 -4.75 2.55
C ILE A 102 -4.96 -6.00 1.69
N TYR A 103 -3.92 -6.77 1.98
CA TYR A 103 -3.65 -8.09 1.42
C TYR A 103 -3.41 -9.09 2.53
N THR A 104 -3.77 -10.35 2.30
CA THR A 104 -3.53 -11.47 3.22
C THR A 104 -2.70 -12.56 2.56
N LEU A 105 -1.80 -13.17 3.36
CA LEU A 105 -0.96 -14.28 2.94
C LEU A 105 -1.76 -15.59 2.95
N SER A 106 -1.57 -16.42 1.93
CA SER A 106 -1.92 -17.83 1.94
C SER A 106 -0.82 -18.67 1.29
N ILE A 107 -0.74 -19.95 1.67
CA ILE A 107 0.18 -20.92 1.11
C ILE A 107 -0.66 -22.09 0.58
N PRO A 108 -1.21 -22.00 -0.64
CA PRO A 108 -2.09 -23.04 -1.17
C PRO A 108 -1.37 -24.37 -1.39
N THR A 109 -0.06 -24.31 -1.63
CA THR A 109 0.77 -25.48 -1.80
C THR A 109 2.03 -25.35 -0.96
N ALA A 110 2.27 -26.32 -0.07
CA ALA A 110 3.52 -26.50 0.64
C ALA A 110 3.84 -28.00 0.69
N THR A 111 5.03 -28.36 0.22
CA THR A 111 5.59 -29.72 0.21
C THR A 111 6.95 -29.73 0.90
N ALA A 112 7.59 -30.86 1.01
CA ALA A 112 8.97 -30.91 1.51
C ALA A 112 9.92 -30.09 0.64
N VAL A 113 9.74 -30.07 -0.69
CA VAL A 113 10.71 -29.51 -1.65
C VAL A 113 10.27 -28.21 -2.34
N GLY A 114 9.05 -27.73 -2.08
CA GLY A 114 8.56 -26.53 -2.75
C GLY A 114 7.31 -25.95 -2.13
N TYR A 115 7.01 -24.69 -2.52
CA TYR A 115 5.83 -23.95 -2.06
C TYR A 115 5.34 -22.96 -3.12
N GLU A 116 4.10 -22.56 -2.97
CA GLU A 116 3.54 -21.39 -3.60
C GLU A 116 2.99 -20.43 -2.53
N LEU A 117 3.45 -19.18 -2.55
CA LEU A 117 2.96 -18.10 -1.70
C LEU A 117 1.99 -17.25 -2.50
N ARG A 118 0.93 -16.80 -1.84
CA ARG A 118 -0.05 -15.85 -2.41
C ARG A 118 -0.30 -14.69 -1.45
N MET A 119 -0.28 -13.47 -2.01
CA MET A 119 -0.80 -12.25 -1.35
C MET A 119 -2.08 -11.83 -2.06
N THR A 120 -3.21 -12.09 -1.41
CA THR A 120 -4.55 -11.88 -1.98
C THR A 120 -5.16 -10.60 -1.41
N PRO A 121 -5.70 -9.69 -2.25
CA PRO A 121 -6.40 -8.51 -1.77
C PRO A 121 -7.62 -8.91 -0.92
N VAL A 122 -7.85 -8.19 0.16
CA VAL A 122 -9.03 -8.41 1.02
C VAL A 122 -10.28 -8.04 0.25
N THR A 123 -11.24 -8.97 0.18
CA THR A 123 -12.52 -8.77 -0.50
C THR A 123 -13.27 -7.58 0.10
N GLY A 124 -13.77 -6.68 -0.75
CA GLY A 124 -14.43 -5.44 -0.31
C GLY A 124 -13.50 -4.37 0.24
N GLY A 125 -12.19 -4.66 0.36
CA GLY A 125 -11.18 -3.68 0.74
C GLY A 125 -10.78 -2.75 -0.40
N SER A 126 -9.92 -1.77 -0.10
CA SER A 126 -9.49 -0.72 -1.04
C SER A 126 -8.74 -1.24 -2.28
N MET A 127 -8.30 -2.49 -2.28
CA MET A 127 -7.63 -3.17 -3.39
C MET A 127 -8.41 -4.41 -3.88
N GLY A 128 -9.64 -4.63 -3.40
CA GLY A 128 -10.45 -5.80 -3.74
C GLY A 128 -10.80 -5.94 -5.22
N ALA A 129 -10.87 -4.81 -5.95
CA ALA A 129 -11.10 -4.74 -7.39
C ALA A 129 -9.83 -4.39 -8.19
N ASP A 130 -8.64 -4.56 -7.58
CA ASP A 130 -7.38 -4.22 -8.22
C ASP A 130 -7.09 -5.10 -9.45
N SER A 131 -6.65 -4.48 -10.54
CA SER A 131 -6.37 -5.17 -11.80
C SER A 131 -5.25 -6.20 -11.72
N CYS A 132 -4.32 -6.06 -10.76
CA CYS A 132 -3.25 -7.02 -10.52
C CYS A 132 -3.69 -8.25 -9.70
N GLY A 133 -4.79 -8.13 -8.96
CA GLY A 133 -5.35 -9.23 -8.17
C GLY A 133 -4.35 -9.79 -7.14
N THR A 134 -4.25 -11.11 -7.09
CA THR A 134 -3.39 -11.84 -6.16
C THR A 134 -1.97 -11.98 -6.71
N PHE A 135 -0.98 -11.55 -5.95
CA PHE A 135 0.44 -11.79 -6.26
C PHE A 135 0.84 -13.21 -5.85
N THR A 136 1.57 -13.91 -6.72
CA THR A 136 2.07 -15.26 -6.44
C THR A 136 3.58 -15.34 -6.57
N LEU A 137 4.21 -16.20 -5.75
CA LEU A 137 5.64 -16.44 -5.77
C LEU A 137 5.89 -17.92 -5.40
N THR A 138 6.62 -18.63 -6.27
CA THR A 138 7.00 -20.02 -6.02
C THR A 138 8.37 -20.14 -5.34
N SER A 139 8.68 -21.32 -4.81
CA SER A 139 9.99 -21.65 -4.24
C SER A 139 11.15 -21.51 -5.23
N THR A 140 10.87 -21.63 -6.53
CA THR A 140 11.84 -21.42 -7.61
C THR A 140 11.98 -19.97 -8.06
N GLY A 141 11.29 -19.03 -7.37
CA GLY A 141 11.35 -17.61 -7.68
C GLY A 141 10.45 -17.15 -8.84
N VAL A 142 9.58 -18.03 -9.36
CA VAL A 142 8.64 -17.64 -10.41
C VAL A 142 7.58 -16.74 -9.81
N ARG A 143 7.48 -15.54 -10.39
CA ARG A 143 6.50 -14.48 -10.03
C ARG A 143 5.27 -14.61 -10.93
N GLY A 144 4.10 -14.43 -10.36
CA GLY A 144 2.84 -14.47 -11.10
C GLY A 144 1.80 -13.52 -10.50
N VAL A 145 0.67 -13.39 -11.19
CA VAL A 145 -0.54 -12.76 -10.71
C VAL A 145 -1.75 -13.63 -11.04
N LEU A 146 -2.76 -13.63 -10.17
CA LEU A 146 -4.05 -14.30 -10.42
C LEU A 146 -5.16 -13.24 -10.39
N VAL A 147 -5.90 -13.14 -11.48
CA VAL A 147 -7.04 -12.23 -11.60
C VAL A 147 -8.30 -13.07 -11.73
N VAL A 148 -9.23 -12.91 -10.78
CA VAL A 148 -10.48 -13.71 -10.70
C VAL A 148 -10.18 -15.23 -10.78
N GLY A 149 -9.09 -15.67 -10.10
CA GLY A 149 -8.69 -17.08 -10.06
C GLY A 149 -7.93 -17.58 -11.30
N SER A 150 -7.83 -16.81 -12.37
CA SER A 150 -7.09 -17.17 -13.58
C SER A 150 -5.68 -16.57 -13.57
N VAL A 151 -4.71 -17.33 -14.11
CA VAL A 151 -3.31 -16.88 -14.23
C VAL A 151 -3.25 -15.72 -15.21
N GLY A 152 -2.72 -14.57 -14.77
CA GLY A 152 -2.46 -13.42 -15.63
C GLY A 152 -1.34 -13.71 -16.64
N ASP A 153 -1.44 -13.06 -17.80
CA ASP A 153 -0.44 -13.19 -18.85
C ASP A 153 0.91 -12.54 -18.47
N ALA A 154 1.91 -12.69 -19.31
CA ALA A 154 3.26 -12.18 -19.07
C ALA A 154 3.28 -10.63 -19.04
N ALA A 155 2.44 -9.98 -19.83
CA ALA A 155 2.38 -8.51 -19.89
C ALA A 155 1.81 -7.93 -18.59
N LEU A 156 0.70 -8.49 -18.11
CA LEU A 156 0.08 -8.11 -16.83
C LEU A 156 1.03 -8.37 -15.66
N ARG A 157 1.62 -9.58 -15.60
CA ARG A 157 2.63 -9.90 -14.59
C ARG A 157 3.75 -8.87 -14.56
N ASN A 158 4.34 -8.56 -15.71
CA ASN A 158 5.45 -7.60 -15.79
C ASN A 158 5.04 -6.19 -15.37
N THR A 159 3.81 -5.78 -15.65
CA THR A 159 3.26 -4.49 -15.20
C THR A 159 3.05 -4.48 -13.68
N CYS A 160 2.54 -5.54 -13.12
CA CYS A 160 2.18 -5.64 -11.70
C CYS A 160 3.41 -5.89 -10.79
N TRP A 161 4.49 -6.46 -11.33
CA TRP A 161 5.71 -6.74 -10.57
C TRP A 161 6.84 -5.69 -10.73
N LYS A 162 6.57 -4.58 -11.42
CA LYS A 162 7.50 -3.44 -11.54
C LYS A 162 7.67 -2.65 -10.26
#